data_a3801d2cc528f9b47913c1d43aa6b095
#
_entry.id   a3801d2cc528f9b47913c1d43aa6b095
#
_cell.length_a   1.000
_cell.length_b   1.000
_cell.length_c   1.000
_cell.angle_alpha   90.00
_cell.angle_beta   90.00
_cell.angle_gamma   90.00
#
_symmetry.space_group_name_H-M   'P 1'
#
loop_
_entity.id
_entity.type
_entity.pdbx_description
1 polymer ?
#
loop_
_entity_poly.entity_id
_entity_poly.type
_entity_poly.pdbx_seq_one_letter_code
_entity_poly.pdbx_strand_id
1 'polypeptide(L)'
;MLSSARDNRRGPFCLPQGKLDSGSLYRLLPSKDAPPHPAAKFIWETRAPPRVQFFIWLMVHGKVQRRTNLFRKTIVDSPICEVCRLSDETGEHIAFQCPFAGVFWEKLGIQSITKNDCIFDLSCPDHFPKKHFTTFAALCYWHLWKHWNSVVFREEFYTPTGLPANEQ
;
A
#
# COMPACT_ATOMS: atom_id res chain seq x y z
N MET A 1 48.60 20.47 8.70
CA MET A 1 47.65 21.10 7.75
C MET A 1 46.55 20.14 7.44
N LEU A 2 45.40 20.25 8.13
CA LEU A 2 44.23 19.42 7.91
C LEU A 2 43.44 20.01 6.73
N SER A 3 43.39 19.26 5.63
CA SER A 3 42.58 19.57 4.49
C SER A 3 41.10 19.62 4.89
N SER A 4 40.52 20.81 4.78
CA SER A 4 39.09 21.06 4.90
C SER A 4 38.36 20.26 3.79
N ALA A 5 37.90 19.07 4.10
CA ALA A 5 36.97 18.37 3.23
C ALA A 5 35.71 19.22 3.10
N ARG A 6 35.48 19.81 1.91
CA ARG A 6 34.24 20.51 1.59
C ARG A 6 33.07 19.56 1.83
N ASP A 7 32.22 19.90 2.80
CA ASP A 7 30.98 19.20 3.04
C ASP A 7 30.07 19.34 1.81
N ASN A 8 30.11 18.31 0.97
CA ASN A 8 29.36 18.25 -0.29
C ASN A 8 27.87 17.89 -0.08
N ARG A 9 27.37 17.95 1.16
CA ARG A 9 25.98 17.66 1.50
C ARG A 9 25.02 18.81 1.20
N ARG A 10 25.53 19.97 0.79
CA ARG A 10 24.70 21.10 0.37
C ARG A 10 24.34 20.94 -1.09
N GLY A 11 23.26 20.22 -1.35
CA GLY A 11 22.66 20.15 -2.69
C GLY A 11 22.06 21.51 -3.11
N PRO A 12 21.68 21.69 -4.39
CA PRO A 12 21.16 22.93 -4.96
C PRO A 12 19.87 23.47 -4.31
N PHE A 13 19.34 22.75 -3.31
CA PHE A 13 18.07 23.04 -2.65
C PHE A 13 18.22 23.62 -1.24
N CYS A 14 19.44 23.92 -0.82
CA CYS A 14 19.68 24.55 0.46
C CYS A 14 19.82 26.07 0.31
N LEU A 15 19.07 26.82 1.11
CA LEU A 15 19.30 28.24 1.30
C LEU A 15 20.72 28.48 1.84
N PRO A 16 21.29 29.68 1.68
CA PRO A 16 22.64 30.03 2.19
C PRO A 16 22.84 29.72 3.67
N GLN A 17 21.73 29.66 4.45
CA GLN A 17 21.69 29.35 5.88
C GLN A 17 21.62 27.85 6.20
N GLY A 18 21.71 26.96 5.20
CA GLY A 18 21.64 25.50 5.38
C GLY A 18 20.23 24.94 5.60
N LYS A 19 19.18 25.77 5.46
CA LYS A 19 17.79 25.31 5.52
C LYS A 19 17.35 24.80 4.14
N LEU A 20 16.60 23.71 4.14
CA LEU A 20 15.93 23.18 2.94
C LEU A 20 14.85 24.16 2.47
N ASP A 21 14.95 24.61 1.20
CA ASP A 21 13.88 25.38 0.58
C ASP A 21 12.86 24.44 -0.08
N SER A 22 11.76 24.19 0.63
CA SER A 22 10.67 23.36 0.14
C SER A 22 10.03 23.92 -1.14
N GLY A 23 10.03 25.24 -1.32
CA GLY A 23 9.50 25.87 -2.54
C GLY A 23 10.36 25.57 -3.77
N SER A 24 11.68 25.55 -3.63
CA SER A 24 12.60 25.14 -4.70
C SER A 24 12.51 23.66 -5.00
N LEU A 25 12.36 22.81 -3.97
CA LEU A 25 12.07 21.38 -4.14
C LEU A 25 10.76 21.14 -4.91
N TYR A 26 9.70 21.87 -4.57
CA TYR A 26 8.40 21.77 -5.27
C TYR A 26 8.48 22.18 -6.74
N ARG A 27 9.31 23.17 -7.07
CA ARG A 27 9.52 23.60 -8.47
C ARG A 27 10.28 22.60 -9.32
N LEU A 28 11.01 21.68 -8.68
CA LEU A 28 11.79 20.63 -9.34
C LEU A 28 11.09 19.27 -9.37
N LEU A 29 9.96 19.15 -8.68
CA LEU A 29 9.09 18.00 -8.91
C LEU A 29 8.66 18.01 -10.39
N PRO A 30 8.63 16.83 -11.03
CA PRO A 30 8.43 16.73 -12.47
C PRO A 30 7.23 17.56 -12.90
N SER A 31 7.43 18.24 -14.03
CA SER A 31 6.55 19.24 -14.62
C SER A 31 5.08 18.86 -14.54
N LYS A 32 4.23 19.86 -14.45
CA LYS A 32 2.75 19.75 -14.55
C LYS A 32 2.28 18.98 -15.79
N ASP A 33 3.18 18.70 -16.71
CA ASP A 33 2.96 18.01 -17.99
C ASP A 33 3.16 16.49 -17.89
N ALA A 34 3.63 15.94 -16.74
CA ALA A 34 3.66 14.50 -16.53
C ALA A 34 2.22 13.97 -16.45
N PRO A 35 1.86 12.95 -17.24
CA PRO A 35 0.52 12.37 -17.17
C PRO A 35 0.24 11.91 -15.74
N PRO A 36 -0.96 12.17 -15.20
CA PRO A 36 -1.30 11.75 -13.85
C PRO A 36 -1.17 10.23 -13.75
N HIS A 37 -0.67 9.76 -12.61
CA HIS A 37 -0.58 8.32 -12.36
C HIS A 37 -1.96 7.66 -12.60
N PRO A 38 -2.06 6.51 -13.30
CA PRO A 38 -3.35 5.87 -13.62
C PRO A 38 -4.27 5.70 -12.42
N ALA A 39 -3.71 5.40 -11.26
CA ALA A 39 -4.46 5.28 -10.00
C ALA A 39 -4.92 6.62 -9.39
N ALA A 40 -4.45 7.77 -9.89
CA ALA A 40 -4.74 9.06 -9.26
C ALA A 40 -6.24 9.33 -9.17
N LYS A 41 -6.97 9.04 -10.24
CA LYS A 41 -8.43 9.19 -10.27
C LYS A 41 -9.09 8.32 -9.20
N PHE A 42 -8.75 7.05 -9.15
CA PHE A 42 -9.28 6.13 -8.12
C PHE A 42 -8.98 6.64 -6.70
N ILE A 43 -7.76 7.09 -6.44
CA ILE A 43 -7.32 7.48 -5.10
C ILE A 43 -8.02 8.77 -4.64
N TRP A 44 -8.04 9.80 -5.48
CA TRP A 44 -8.44 11.14 -5.05
C TRP A 44 -9.92 11.45 -5.28
N GLU A 45 -10.61 10.72 -6.16
CA GLU A 45 -12.07 10.85 -6.36
C GLU A 45 -12.89 9.95 -5.41
N THR A 46 -12.25 9.02 -4.71
CA THR A 46 -12.95 8.22 -3.69
C THR A 46 -13.39 9.10 -2.50
N ARG A 47 -14.53 8.75 -1.91
CA ARG A 47 -15.03 9.37 -0.67
C ARG A 47 -14.48 8.70 0.60
N ALA A 48 -13.45 7.89 0.47
CA ALA A 48 -12.79 7.28 1.61
C ALA A 48 -12.10 8.35 2.48
N PRO A 49 -11.95 8.11 3.80
CA PRO A 49 -11.21 9.01 4.68
C PRO A 49 -9.79 9.29 4.15
N PRO A 50 -9.22 10.48 4.37
CA PRO A 50 -7.88 10.85 3.86
C PRO A 50 -6.78 9.85 4.21
N ARG A 51 -6.85 9.23 5.40
CA ARG A 51 -5.89 8.18 5.81
C ARG A 51 -5.94 6.94 4.89
N VAL A 52 -7.12 6.58 4.38
CA VAL A 52 -7.31 5.47 3.46
C VAL A 52 -6.81 5.84 2.06
N GLN A 53 -7.11 7.04 1.58
CA GLN A 53 -6.59 7.56 0.31
C GLN A 53 -5.07 7.58 0.32
N PHE A 54 -4.46 8.09 1.39
CA PHE A 54 -3.01 8.12 1.54
C PHE A 54 -2.40 6.72 1.61
N PHE A 55 -3.03 5.78 2.32
CA PHE A 55 -2.61 4.39 2.35
C PHE A 55 -2.59 3.77 0.94
N ILE A 56 -3.66 3.95 0.15
CA ILE A 56 -3.71 3.42 -1.21
C ILE A 56 -2.64 4.06 -2.09
N TRP A 57 -2.41 5.36 -1.93
CA TRP A 57 -1.32 6.05 -2.63
C TRP A 57 0.04 5.41 -2.30
N LEU A 58 0.32 5.14 -1.03
CA LEU A 58 1.55 4.44 -0.60
C LEU A 58 1.62 3.01 -1.17
N MET A 59 0.50 2.29 -1.20
CA MET A 59 0.42 0.92 -1.71
C MET A 59 0.78 0.89 -3.20
N VAL A 60 0.14 1.73 -4.01
CA VAL A 60 0.38 1.84 -5.46
C VAL A 60 1.83 2.20 -5.79
N HIS A 61 2.44 3.05 -4.97
CA HIS A 61 3.85 3.43 -5.13
C HIS A 61 4.84 2.45 -4.49
N GLY A 62 4.36 1.31 -3.98
CA GLY A 62 5.23 0.32 -3.34
C GLY A 62 5.91 0.80 -2.06
N LYS A 63 5.36 1.83 -1.41
CA LYS A 63 5.93 2.46 -0.20
C LYS A 63 5.39 1.89 1.10
N VAL A 64 4.34 1.07 1.05
CA VAL A 64 3.85 0.35 2.23
C VAL A 64 4.88 -0.67 2.68
N GLN A 65 5.12 -0.75 3.98
CA GLN A 65 6.03 -1.74 4.55
C GLN A 65 5.41 -3.14 4.40
N ARG A 66 6.14 -4.03 3.73
CA ARG A 66 5.81 -5.43 3.45
C ARG A 66 7.06 -6.25 3.68
N ARG A 67 6.92 -7.56 3.89
CA ARG A 67 8.09 -8.43 4.14
C ARG A 67 9.10 -8.39 2.98
N THR A 68 8.65 -8.30 1.74
CA THR A 68 9.55 -8.11 0.59
C THR A 68 10.39 -6.84 0.68
N ASN A 69 9.84 -5.75 1.22
CA ASN A 69 10.59 -4.51 1.43
C ASN A 69 11.51 -4.62 2.65
N LEU A 70 11.06 -5.27 3.72
CA LEU A 70 11.84 -5.49 4.93
C LEU A 70 12.99 -6.47 4.68
N PHE A 71 12.74 -7.53 3.89
CA PHE A 71 13.77 -8.49 3.47
C PHE A 71 14.86 -7.81 2.64
N ARG A 72 14.50 -6.97 1.68
CA ARG A 72 15.47 -6.16 0.93
C ARG A 72 16.33 -5.24 1.80
N LYS A 73 15.79 -4.81 2.95
CA LYS A 73 16.50 -3.97 3.94
C LYS A 73 17.20 -4.81 5.01
N THR A 74 17.26 -6.13 4.86
CA THR A 74 17.84 -7.06 5.84
C THR A 74 17.28 -6.95 7.26
N ILE A 75 16.00 -6.58 7.38
CA ILE A 75 15.30 -6.44 8.66
C ILE A 75 14.60 -7.74 9.05
N VAL A 76 14.19 -8.54 8.06
CA VAL A 76 13.58 -9.86 8.24
C VAL A 76 14.33 -10.89 7.40
N ASP A 77 14.30 -12.15 7.83
CA ASP A 77 15.06 -13.25 7.20
C ASP A 77 14.34 -13.87 6.00
N SER A 78 13.06 -13.56 5.80
CA SER A 78 12.24 -14.15 4.74
C SER A 78 11.22 -13.17 4.19
N PRO A 79 11.02 -13.11 2.85
CA PRO A 79 9.99 -12.31 2.23
C PRO A 79 8.60 -12.95 2.25
N ILE A 80 8.47 -14.20 2.74
CA ILE A 80 7.25 -15.00 2.69
C ILE A 80 6.15 -14.37 3.56
N CYS A 81 4.92 -14.38 3.04
CA CYS A 81 3.73 -13.87 3.73
C CYS A 81 3.45 -14.66 5.02
N GLU A 82 3.30 -13.98 6.15
CA GLU A 82 3.01 -14.60 7.45
C GLU A 82 1.60 -15.20 7.51
N VAL A 83 0.66 -14.63 6.76
CA VAL A 83 -0.73 -15.07 6.80
C VAL A 83 -0.93 -16.41 6.10
N CYS A 84 -0.39 -16.58 4.89
CA CYS A 84 -0.60 -17.83 4.12
C CYS A 84 0.64 -18.73 4.07
N ARG A 85 1.84 -18.20 4.28
CA ARG A 85 3.13 -18.89 4.21
C ARG A 85 3.43 -19.58 2.87
N LEU A 86 2.76 -19.17 1.79
CA LEU A 86 2.86 -19.83 0.48
C LEU A 86 3.67 -19.03 -0.54
N SER A 87 3.71 -17.72 -0.43
CA SER A 87 4.31 -16.84 -1.45
C SER A 87 4.90 -15.59 -0.82
N ASP A 88 5.75 -14.91 -1.58
CA ASP A 88 6.32 -13.63 -1.20
C ASP A 88 5.24 -12.59 -0.95
N GLU A 89 5.42 -11.81 0.12
CA GLU A 89 4.49 -10.78 0.52
C GLU A 89 4.70 -9.51 -0.28
N THR A 90 4.04 -9.46 -1.44
CA THR A 90 3.94 -8.26 -2.28
C THR A 90 2.66 -7.49 -1.95
N GLY A 91 2.49 -6.28 -2.52
CA GLY A 91 1.25 -5.52 -2.37
C GLY A 91 0.07 -6.22 -3.03
N GLU A 92 0.29 -6.75 -4.21
CA GLU A 92 -0.66 -7.55 -4.97
C GLU A 92 -1.04 -8.83 -4.23
N HIS A 93 -0.03 -9.47 -3.58
CA HIS A 93 -0.29 -10.66 -2.80
C HIS A 93 -1.23 -10.38 -1.61
N ILE A 94 -0.91 -9.39 -0.78
CA ILE A 94 -1.75 -9.01 0.38
C ILE A 94 -3.17 -8.66 -0.07
N ALA A 95 -3.27 -8.00 -1.20
CA ALA A 95 -4.51 -7.47 -1.69
C ALA A 95 -5.42 -8.50 -2.35
N PHE A 96 -4.84 -9.42 -3.14
CA PHE A 96 -5.59 -10.30 -4.04
C PHE A 96 -5.11 -11.75 -4.09
N GLN A 97 -3.78 -11.96 -4.03
CA GLN A 97 -3.21 -13.27 -4.34
C GLN A 97 -3.12 -14.17 -3.09
N CYS A 98 -3.17 -13.58 -1.90
CA CYS A 98 -3.24 -14.34 -0.66
C CYS A 98 -4.56 -15.13 -0.61
N PRO A 99 -4.54 -16.44 -0.30
CA PRO A 99 -5.77 -17.22 -0.11
C PRO A 99 -6.76 -16.57 0.87
N PHE A 100 -6.24 -15.93 1.92
CA PHE A 100 -7.08 -15.16 2.85
C PHE A 100 -7.80 -13.99 2.15
N ALA A 101 -7.09 -13.24 1.31
CA ALA A 101 -7.70 -12.15 0.55
C ALA A 101 -8.73 -12.69 -0.47
N GLY A 102 -8.45 -13.83 -1.10
CA GLY A 102 -9.38 -14.51 -2.00
C GLY A 102 -10.72 -14.82 -1.32
N VAL A 103 -10.69 -15.49 -0.17
CA VAL A 103 -11.89 -15.79 0.64
C VAL A 103 -12.62 -14.52 1.08
N PHE A 104 -11.89 -13.47 1.43
CA PHE A 104 -12.48 -12.19 1.80
C PHE A 104 -13.27 -11.57 0.63
N TRP A 105 -12.69 -11.52 -0.57
CA TRP A 105 -13.36 -10.97 -1.75
C TRP A 105 -14.54 -11.83 -2.22
N GLU A 106 -14.40 -13.15 -2.17
CA GLU A 106 -15.47 -14.08 -2.49
C GLU A 106 -16.70 -13.90 -1.58
N LYS A 107 -16.48 -13.73 -0.26
CA LYS A 107 -17.57 -13.43 0.68
C LYS A 107 -18.27 -12.11 0.41
N LEU A 108 -17.62 -11.17 -0.24
CA LEU A 108 -18.20 -9.90 -0.67
C LEU A 108 -18.88 -9.99 -2.05
N GLY A 109 -18.91 -11.19 -2.66
CA GLY A 109 -19.48 -11.39 -3.99
C GLY A 109 -18.64 -10.78 -5.12
N ILE A 110 -17.37 -10.46 -4.86
CA ILE A 110 -16.42 -9.98 -5.87
C ILE A 110 -15.67 -11.20 -6.39
N GLN A 111 -16.15 -11.72 -7.51
CA GLN A 111 -15.58 -12.90 -8.17
C GLN A 111 -14.48 -12.52 -9.14
N SER A 112 -13.57 -13.47 -9.39
CA SER A 112 -12.51 -13.37 -10.43
C SER A 112 -11.54 -12.21 -10.26
N ILE A 113 -10.89 -12.14 -9.11
CA ILE A 113 -9.67 -11.36 -9.02
C ILE A 113 -8.55 -12.20 -9.61
N THR A 114 -8.13 -11.86 -10.83
CA THR A 114 -7.00 -12.53 -11.49
C THR A 114 -5.68 -12.05 -10.91
N LYS A 115 -4.60 -12.82 -11.13
CA LYS A 115 -3.26 -12.47 -10.62
C LYS A 115 -2.72 -11.11 -11.10
N ASN A 116 -3.35 -10.52 -12.10
CA ASN A 116 -2.92 -9.28 -12.74
C ASN A 116 -3.83 -8.08 -12.39
N ASP A 117 -4.87 -8.28 -11.57
CA ASP A 117 -5.78 -7.19 -11.26
C ASP A 117 -5.15 -6.18 -10.30
N CYS A 118 -5.30 -4.93 -10.64
CA CYS A 118 -5.00 -3.81 -9.77
C CYS A 118 -6.27 -3.36 -9.06
N ILE A 119 -6.13 -2.72 -7.90
CA ILE A 119 -7.28 -2.22 -7.14
C ILE A 119 -8.22 -1.31 -7.96
N PHE A 120 -7.67 -0.55 -8.88
CA PHE A 120 -8.44 0.38 -9.71
C PHE A 120 -9.06 -0.28 -10.94
N ASP A 121 -8.74 -1.55 -11.21
CA ASP A 121 -9.29 -2.35 -12.32
C ASP A 121 -10.40 -3.30 -11.86
N LEU A 122 -10.73 -3.28 -10.55
CA LEU A 122 -11.81 -4.10 -10.01
C LEU A 122 -13.14 -3.79 -10.68
N SER A 123 -13.76 -4.82 -11.24
CA SER A 123 -15.11 -4.71 -11.81
C SER A 123 -16.15 -4.57 -10.71
N CYS A 124 -17.03 -3.58 -10.84
CA CYS A 124 -18.15 -3.40 -9.93
C CYS A 124 -19.19 -4.49 -10.17
N PRO A 125 -19.51 -5.34 -9.17
CA PRO A 125 -20.58 -6.32 -9.30
C PRO A 125 -21.95 -5.65 -9.56
N ASP A 126 -22.84 -6.32 -10.30
CA ASP A 126 -24.15 -5.75 -10.67
C ASP A 126 -25.05 -5.42 -9.46
N HIS A 127 -24.90 -6.16 -8.38
CA HIS A 127 -25.65 -5.95 -7.14
C HIS A 127 -25.15 -4.76 -6.31
N PHE A 128 -24.02 -4.13 -6.72
CA PHE A 128 -23.41 -3.04 -5.96
C PHE A 128 -23.62 -1.67 -6.64
N PRO A 129 -23.97 -0.60 -5.90
CA PRO A 129 -24.10 0.73 -6.46
C PRO A 129 -22.78 1.27 -7.01
N LYS A 130 -22.64 1.41 -8.32
CA LYS A 130 -21.40 1.85 -9.02
C LYS A 130 -20.81 3.12 -8.41
N LYS A 131 -21.66 4.07 -7.98
CA LYS A 131 -21.25 5.34 -7.37
C LYS A 131 -20.42 5.18 -6.09
N HIS A 132 -20.61 4.08 -5.35
CA HIS A 132 -19.97 3.85 -4.06
C HIS A 132 -18.88 2.76 -4.13
N PHE A 133 -18.79 2.05 -5.24
CA PHE A 133 -17.91 0.89 -5.37
C PHE A 133 -16.43 1.24 -5.14
N THR A 134 -15.95 2.35 -5.71
CA THR A 134 -14.56 2.81 -5.54
C THR A 134 -14.22 3.04 -4.06
N THR A 135 -15.12 3.69 -3.32
CA THR A 135 -14.94 3.93 -1.89
C THR A 135 -14.98 2.63 -1.09
N PHE A 136 -15.90 1.74 -1.44
CA PHE A 136 -16.01 0.42 -0.81
C PHE A 136 -14.73 -0.40 -1.03
N ALA A 137 -14.25 -0.52 -2.28
CA ALA A 137 -13.02 -1.23 -2.60
C ALA A 137 -11.81 -0.65 -1.84
N ALA A 138 -11.71 0.66 -1.75
CA ALA A 138 -10.67 1.35 -0.99
C ALA A 138 -10.68 0.97 0.50
N LEU A 139 -11.86 0.91 1.10
CA LEU A 139 -12.04 0.50 2.50
C LEU A 139 -11.73 -0.99 2.70
N CYS A 140 -12.13 -1.86 1.78
CA CYS A 140 -11.80 -3.28 1.81
C CYS A 140 -10.28 -3.50 1.81
N TYR A 141 -9.56 -2.78 0.97
CA TYR A 141 -8.09 -2.82 0.95
C TYR A 141 -7.46 -2.39 2.27
N TRP A 142 -7.96 -1.31 2.81
CA TRP A 142 -7.52 -0.82 4.11
C TRP A 142 -7.75 -1.85 5.22
N HIS A 143 -8.90 -2.57 5.18
CA HIS A 143 -9.21 -3.60 6.16
C HIS A 143 -8.34 -4.84 6.00
N LEU A 144 -8.10 -5.31 4.78
CA LEU A 144 -7.16 -6.41 4.52
C LEU A 144 -5.77 -6.09 5.05
N TRP A 145 -5.25 -4.90 4.75
CA TRP A 145 -3.95 -4.48 5.24
C TRP A 145 -3.89 -4.34 6.77
N LYS A 146 -4.95 -3.83 7.39
CA LYS A 146 -5.03 -3.77 8.86
C LYS A 146 -5.02 -5.15 9.50
N HIS A 147 -5.79 -6.09 8.93
CA HIS A 147 -5.78 -7.48 9.38
C HIS A 147 -4.38 -8.08 9.26
N TRP A 148 -3.75 -7.91 8.11
CA TRP A 148 -2.39 -8.35 7.89
C TRP A 148 -1.42 -7.76 8.94
N ASN A 149 -1.48 -6.47 9.21
CA ASN A 149 -0.67 -5.83 10.26
C ASN A 149 -0.94 -6.42 11.66
N SER A 150 -2.19 -6.78 11.97
CA SER A 150 -2.51 -7.37 13.28
C SER A 150 -1.88 -8.76 13.43
N VAL A 151 -1.87 -9.55 12.38
CA VAL A 151 -1.19 -10.86 12.37
C VAL A 151 0.32 -10.70 12.55
N VAL A 152 0.95 -9.80 11.79
CA VAL A 152 2.41 -9.64 11.79
C VAL A 152 2.95 -8.98 13.06
N PHE A 153 2.25 -7.97 13.59
CA PHE A 153 2.78 -7.15 14.70
C PHE A 153 2.15 -7.45 16.05
N ARG A 154 1.00 -8.15 16.10
CA ARG A 154 0.29 -8.44 17.35
C ARG A 154 0.10 -9.92 17.60
N GLU A 155 0.54 -10.79 16.67
CA GLU A 155 0.32 -12.23 16.71
C GLU A 155 -1.18 -12.62 16.82
N GLU A 156 -2.07 -11.72 16.38
CA GLU A 156 -3.52 -11.92 16.42
C GLU A 156 -3.93 -12.69 15.17
N PHE A 157 -4.06 -14.02 15.28
CA PHE A 157 -4.60 -14.87 14.21
C PHE A 157 -6.13 -14.85 14.26
N TYR A 158 -6.75 -14.03 13.41
CA TYR A 158 -8.20 -14.08 13.21
C TYR A 158 -8.52 -14.92 11.97
N THR A 159 -9.37 -15.94 12.15
CA THR A 159 -9.95 -16.65 11.01
C THR A 159 -10.99 -15.75 10.32
N PRO A 160 -11.33 -15.98 9.03
CA PRO A 160 -12.37 -15.23 8.33
C PRO A 160 -13.77 -15.31 8.98
N THR A 161 -13.95 -16.18 9.94
CA THR A 161 -15.18 -16.35 10.75
C THR A 161 -15.21 -15.47 12.00
N GLY A 162 -14.14 -14.71 12.28
CA GLY A 162 -14.09 -13.77 13.42
C GLY A 162 -13.79 -14.41 14.77
N LEU A 163 -13.49 -15.70 14.83
CA LEU A 163 -13.09 -16.39 16.05
C LEU A 163 -11.56 -16.47 16.15
N PRO A 164 -10.96 -16.27 17.34
CA PRO A 164 -9.52 -16.47 17.53
C PRO A 164 -9.14 -17.93 17.29
N ALA A 165 -8.01 -18.15 16.63
CA ALA A 165 -7.56 -19.50 16.22
C ALA A 165 -7.19 -20.44 17.40
N ASN A 166 -7.25 -19.98 18.62
CA ASN A 166 -6.83 -20.72 19.81
C ASN A 166 -7.97 -21.46 20.54
N GLU A 167 -9.18 -21.52 19.98
CA GLU A 167 -10.32 -22.22 20.57
C GLU A 167 -10.77 -23.44 19.75
N GLN A 168 -9.82 -24.17 19.12
CA GLN A 168 -10.06 -25.50 18.52
C GLN A 168 -9.14 -26.54 19.13
#